data_3b537984d863f952a8143f511752d96c
#
_entry.id   3b537984d863f952a8143f511752d96c
#
_cell.length_a   1.000
_cell.length_b   1.000
_cell.length_c   1.000
_cell.angle_alpha   90.00
_cell.angle_beta   90.00
_cell.angle_gamma   90.00
#
_symmetry.space_group_name_H-M   'P 1'
#
loop_
_entity.id
_entity.type
_entity.pdbx_description
1 polymer ?
#
loop_
_entity_poly.entity_id
_entity_poly.type
_entity_poly.pdbx_seq_one_letter_code
_entity_poly.pdbx_strand_id
1 'polypeptide(L)'
;EVASFPLPEIPTNQLRQGATGLPEIPEAEIRDYYGKLAELNVSPDDACYPLGSCTMKYNPLVNDWAAGLPGFAEAHPQAPVEDVQGPLEVLYTIQEWFVKITGLPAVTTQPVAGAQGELVGLKLFQAYHRDRLDNDRDVVFIPKSAHGTNFATAVMAGFDPSAGIVHLEALPDGRVDPEDFDNKLATHGRRLCGVMITNPNTSGVFETDFKAIADKVHAAGGLVYMDGANMNAIAGQVNL
;
A
#
# COMPACT_ATOMS: atom_id res chain seq x y z
N GLU A 1 31.67 23.33 0.84
CA GLU A 1 31.15 24.66 0.39
C GLU A 1 30.00 24.40 -0.55
N VAL A 2 28.79 24.78 -0.14
CA VAL A 2 27.61 24.75 -1.03
C VAL A 2 27.81 25.87 -2.05
N ALA A 3 27.90 25.55 -3.33
CA ALA A 3 27.95 26.54 -4.39
C ALA A 3 26.71 27.46 -4.27
N SER A 4 26.92 28.72 -3.94
CA SER A 4 25.83 29.70 -3.91
C SER A 4 25.47 30.06 -5.35
N PHE A 5 24.38 29.54 -5.85
CA PHE A 5 23.79 30.03 -7.08
C PHE A 5 23.13 31.40 -6.79
N PRO A 6 23.32 32.40 -7.67
CA PRO A 6 22.58 33.64 -7.51
C PRO A 6 21.08 33.34 -7.58
N LEU A 7 20.38 33.72 -6.52
CA LEU A 7 18.92 33.61 -6.52
C LEU A 7 18.37 34.53 -7.64
N PRO A 8 17.36 34.09 -8.38
CA PRO A 8 16.69 34.94 -9.35
C PRO A 8 16.17 36.20 -8.64
N GLU A 9 16.29 37.36 -9.29
CA GLU A 9 15.73 38.61 -8.76
C GLU A 9 14.21 38.45 -8.63
N ILE A 10 13.74 38.33 -7.37
CA ILE A 10 12.31 38.30 -7.07
C ILE A 10 11.81 39.74 -7.03
N PRO A 11 10.77 40.11 -7.81
CA PRO A 11 10.21 41.47 -7.76
C PRO A 11 9.86 41.89 -6.34
N THR A 12 10.17 43.12 -5.98
CA THR A 12 10.04 43.64 -4.59
C THR A 12 8.62 43.54 -4.05
N ASN A 13 7.62 43.62 -4.93
CA ASN A 13 6.20 43.44 -4.57
C ASN A 13 5.81 41.99 -4.25
N GLN A 14 6.66 41.03 -4.57
CA GLN A 14 6.47 39.62 -4.24
C GLN A 14 7.28 39.19 -3.01
N LEU A 15 8.13 40.06 -2.51
CA LEU A 15 8.89 39.81 -1.28
C LEU A 15 7.99 40.04 -0.06
N ARG A 16 8.14 39.15 0.92
CA ARG A 16 7.50 39.35 2.24
C ARG A 16 8.04 40.64 2.87
N GLN A 17 7.13 41.50 3.33
CA GLN A 17 7.46 42.75 3.96
C GLN A 17 7.56 42.69 5.49
N GLY A 18 7.25 41.55 6.08
CA GLY A 18 7.27 41.37 7.55
C GLY A 18 7.97 40.08 7.98
N ALA A 19 8.18 39.97 9.28
CA ALA A 19 8.74 38.77 9.90
C ALA A 19 7.91 37.51 9.52
N THR A 20 8.55 36.34 9.44
CA THR A 20 7.89 35.07 9.14
C THR A 20 6.92 34.62 10.22
N GLY A 21 7.07 35.15 11.46
CA GLY A 21 6.34 34.71 12.64
C GLY A 21 6.80 33.37 13.19
N LEU A 22 7.84 32.81 12.60
CA LEU A 22 8.46 31.58 13.11
C LEU A 22 9.41 31.93 14.25
N PRO A 23 9.47 31.12 15.33
CA PRO A 23 10.41 31.36 16.42
C PRO A 23 11.85 31.13 15.92
N GLU A 24 12.76 32.03 16.33
CA GLU A 24 14.20 31.90 16.13
C GLU A 24 14.79 31.15 17.32
N ILE A 25 14.75 29.83 17.29
CA ILE A 25 15.24 28.97 18.37
C ILE A 25 16.33 28.01 17.84
N PRO A 26 17.30 27.64 18.68
CA PRO A 26 18.34 26.66 18.30
C PRO A 26 17.76 25.30 17.95
N GLU A 27 18.39 24.58 17.04
CA GLU A 27 17.99 23.22 16.66
C GLU A 27 17.85 22.29 17.86
N ALA A 28 18.71 22.42 18.86
CA ALA A 28 18.67 21.60 20.06
C ALA A 28 17.34 21.78 20.83
N GLU A 29 16.83 23.01 20.90
CA GLU A 29 15.52 23.28 21.55
C GLU A 29 14.35 22.73 20.75
N ILE A 30 14.43 22.78 19.41
CA ILE A 30 13.42 22.18 18.54
C ILE A 30 13.41 20.65 18.74
N ARG A 31 14.57 20.01 18.78
CA ARG A 31 14.68 18.57 19.04
C ARG A 31 14.13 18.18 20.40
N ASP A 32 14.47 18.93 21.44
CA ASP A 32 13.97 18.70 22.80
C ASP A 32 12.44 18.88 22.87
N TYR A 33 11.91 19.91 22.24
CA TYR A 33 10.47 20.17 22.19
C TYR A 33 9.70 19.02 21.51
N TYR A 34 10.12 18.61 20.32
CA TYR A 34 9.46 17.52 19.61
C TYR A 34 9.71 16.16 20.26
N GLY A 35 10.87 15.96 20.89
CA GLY A 35 11.15 14.77 21.71
C GLY A 35 10.14 14.63 22.85
N LYS A 36 9.90 15.70 23.60
CA LYS A 36 8.90 15.72 24.67
C LYS A 36 7.47 15.52 24.17
N LEU A 37 7.13 16.05 23.00
CA LEU A 37 5.83 15.77 22.38
C LEU A 37 5.70 14.30 21.96
N ALA A 38 6.76 13.70 21.44
CA ALA A 38 6.77 12.31 21.05
C ALA A 38 6.53 11.37 22.24
N GLU A 39 7.03 11.70 23.43
CA GLU A 39 6.78 10.95 24.68
C GLU A 39 5.30 10.85 25.07
N LEU A 40 4.45 11.73 24.53
CA LEU A 40 2.99 11.69 24.73
C LEU A 40 2.28 10.69 23.81
N ASN A 41 2.98 10.12 22.85
CA ASN A 41 2.47 9.15 21.91
C ASN A 41 3.17 7.79 22.12
N VAL A 42 2.51 6.73 21.65
CA VAL A 42 3.13 5.40 21.59
C VAL A 42 3.84 5.25 20.25
N SER A 43 5.12 4.91 20.29
CA SER A 43 5.94 4.67 19.12
C SER A 43 6.25 3.17 18.97
N PRO A 44 6.37 2.64 17.71
CA PRO A 44 6.89 1.29 17.49
C PRO A 44 8.32 1.08 18.03
N ASP A 45 9.08 2.18 18.24
CA ASP A 45 10.41 2.13 18.82
C ASP A 45 10.38 1.84 20.33
N ASP A 46 9.28 2.24 21.01
CA ASP A 46 9.14 2.12 22.45
C ASP A 46 8.32 0.90 22.87
N ALA A 47 7.30 0.55 22.09
CA ALA A 47 6.37 -0.51 22.46
C ALA A 47 5.65 -1.11 21.24
N CYS A 48 5.24 -2.37 21.39
CA CYS A 48 4.29 -2.98 20.48
C CYS A 48 2.88 -2.46 20.81
N TYR A 49 2.19 -1.85 19.85
CA TYR A 49 0.86 -1.30 20.06
C TYR A 49 -0.09 -1.67 18.90
N PRO A 50 -1.40 -1.79 19.19
CA PRO A 50 -2.38 -2.06 18.13
C PRO A 50 -2.53 -0.85 17.22
N LEU A 51 -2.44 -1.09 15.92
CA LEU A 51 -2.69 -0.10 14.88
C LEU A 51 -4.00 -0.39 14.17
N GLY A 52 -4.57 0.64 13.55
CA GLY A 52 -5.78 0.50 12.76
C GLY A 52 -5.53 -0.25 11.45
N SER A 53 -5.42 0.51 10.36
CA SER A 53 -5.43 -0.04 9.00
C SER A 53 -4.08 -0.52 8.47
N CYS A 54 -2.99 -0.14 9.09
CA CYS A 54 -1.63 -0.46 8.63
C CYS A 54 -0.75 -0.73 9.84
N THR A 55 -0.13 -1.90 9.88
CA THR A 55 0.84 -2.21 10.92
C THR A 55 2.12 -1.43 10.68
N MET A 56 2.36 -0.40 11.49
CA MET A 56 3.64 0.31 11.49
C MET A 56 4.72 -0.60 12.06
N LYS A 57 5.81 -0.72 11.32
CA LYS A 57 6.90 -1.64 11.66
C LYS A 57 8.01 -0.85 12.33
N TYR A 58 8.69 -1.49 13.26
CA TYR A 58 9.96 -0.98 13.76
C TYR A 58 10.92 -0.78 12.59
N ASN A 59 11.50 0.41 12.47
CA ASN A 59 12.52 0.73 11.48
C ASN A 59 13.85 1.03 12.20
N PRO A 60 14.82 0.11 12.19
CA PRO A 60 16.12 0.36 12.80
C PRO A 60 16.78 1.63 12.25
N LEU A 61 17.37 2.44 13.10
CA LEU A 61 18.04 3.69 12.71
C LEU A 61 19.12 3.49 11.66
N VAL A 62 19.74 2.31 11.61
CA VAL A 62 20.71 1.96 10.58
C VAL A 62 20.11 1.98 9.17
N ASN A 63 18.80 1.69 9.03
CA ASN A 63 18.12 1.74 7.73
C ASN A 63 18.04 3.18 7.22
N ASP A 64 17.68 4.12 8.11
CA ASP A 64 17.60 5.55 7.76
C ASP A 64 18.99 6.10 7.41
N TRP A 65 19.99 5.71 8.19
CA TRP A 65 21.37 6.08 7.89
C TRP A 65 21.81 5.54 6.52
N ALA A 66 21.55 4.26 6.24
CA ALA A 66 21.93 3.64 4.97
C ALA A 66 21.19 4.28 3.78
N ALA A 67 19.88 4.54 3.93
CA ALA A 67 19.09 5.21 2.90
C ALA A 67 19.54 6.65 2.63
N GLY A 68 20.10 7.33 3.66
CA GLY A 68 20.65 8.69 3.55
C GLY A 68 22.04 8.77 2.95
N LEU A 69 22.69 7.66 2.60
CA LEU A 69 23.99 7.70 1.92
C LEU A 69 23.88 8.38 0.55
N PRO A 70 24.85 9.25 0.16
CA PRO A 70 24.78 10.02 -1.08
C PRO A 70 24.49 9.20 -2.34
N GLY A 71 25.06 7.98 -2.42
CA GLY A 71 24.84 7.07 -3.55
C GLY A 71 23.38 6.63 -3.73
N PHE A 72 22.54 6.75 -2.70
CA PHE A 72 21.09 6.49 -2.77
C PHE A 72 20.28 7.78 -2.78
N ALA A 73 20.56 8.69 -1.83
CA ALA A 73 19.74 9.88 -1.62
C ALA A 73 19.90 10.94 -2.73
N GLU A 74 21.08 11.00 -3.36
CA GLU A 74 21.40 11.98 -4.41
C GLU A 74 21.26 11.41 -5.83
N ALA A 75 20.91 10.14 -5.97
CA ALA A 75 20.71 9.51 -7.27
C ALA A 75 19.46 10.09 -7.97
N HIS A 76 19.64 10.69 -9.14
CA HIS A 76 18.53 11.21 -9.92
C HIS A 76 17.75 10.06 -10.58
N PRO A 77 16.40 10.07 -10.60
CA PRO A 77 15.61 9.01 -11.22
C PRO A 77 15.88 8.75 -12.70
N GLN A 78 16.41 9.74 -13.42
CA GLN A 78 16.78 9.65 -14.84
C GLN A 78 18.29 9.63 -15.05
N ALA A 79 19.07 9.29 -14.02
CA ALA A 79 20.51 9.12 -14.18
C ALA A 79 20.81 7.96 -15.14
N PRO A 80 21.97 7.98 -15.83
CA PRO A 80 22.41 6.87 -16.65
C PRO A 80 22.43 5.56 -15.84
N VAL A 81 22.05 4.45 -16.48
CA VAL A 81 21.92 3.14 -15.80
C VAL A 81 23.23 2.71 -15.15
N GLU A 82 24.37 3.03 -15.78
CA GLU A 82 25.71 2.75 -15.27
C GLU A 82 26.02 3.45 -13.94
N ASP A 83 25.41 4.58 -13.65
CA ASP A 83 25.64 5.38 -12.44
C ASP A 83 24.75 4.95 -11.26
N VAL A 84 23.75 4.13 -11.49
CA VAL A 84 22.71 3.73 -10.49
C VAL A 84 22.63 2.22 -10.26
N GLN A 85 23.72 1.50 -10.49
CA GLN A 85 23.75 0.05 -10.35
C GLN A 85 23.46 -0.42 -8.91
N GLY A 86 23.92 0.29 -7.88
CA GLY A 86 23.65 -0.03 -6.48
C GLY A 86 22.13 0.03 -6.15
N PRO A 87 21.44 1.14 -6.42
CA PRO A 87 19.98 1.21 -6.30
C PRO A 87 19.23 0.12 -7.07
N LEU A 88 19.66 -0.19 -8.30
CA LEU A 88 19.04 -1.25 -9.11
C LEU A 88 19.26 -2.63 -8.50
N GLU A 89 20.41 -2.92 -7.92
CA GLU A 89 20.69 -4.17 -7.22
C GLU A 89 19.79 -4.33 -5.98
N VAL A 90 19.55 -3.26 -5.22
CA VAL A 90 18.62 -3.27 -4.09
C VAL A 90 17.19 -3.63 -4.57
N LEU A 91 16.71 -2.98 -5.63
CA LEU A 91 15.38 -3.26 -6.18
C LEU A 91 15.26 -4.71 -6.68
N TYR A 92 16.27 -5.19 -7.39
CA TYR A 92 16.30 -6.58 -7.88
C TYR A 92 16.30 -7.59 -6.72
N THR A 93 17.16 -7.36 -5.73
CA THR A 93 17.28 -8.27 -4.58
C THR A 93 15.99 -8.33 -3.77
N ILE A 94 15.31 -7.18 -3.56
CA ILE A 94 14.01 -7.13 -2.88
C ILE A 94 12.96 -7.92 -3.66
N GLN A 95 12.89 -7.81 -4.97
CA GLN A 95 11.96 -8.59 -5.79
C GLN A 95 12.18 -10.09 -5.59
N GLU A 96 13.44 -10.54 -5.65
CA GLU A 96 13.80 -11.95 -5.42
C GLU A 96 13.40 -12.44 -4.02
N TRP A 97 13.58 -11.60 -3.00
CA TRP A 97 13.18 -11.95 -1.64
C TRP A 97 11.65 -12.06 -1.50
N PHE A 98 10.91 -11.13 -2.07
CA PHE A 98 9.45 -11.19 -2.02
C PHE A 98 8.88 -12.37 -2.79
N VAL A 99 9.44 -12.74 -3.93
CA VAL A 99 9.08 -13.98 -4.62
C VAL A 99 9.22 -15.19 -3.69
N LYS A 100 10.33 -15.28 -2.93
CA LYS A 100 10.57 -16.38 -1.99
C LYS A 100 9.64 -16.35 -0.78
N ILE A 101 9.35 -15.16 -0.25
CA ILE A 101 8.51 -14.98 0.95
C ILE A 101 7.04 -15.25 0.63
N THR A 102 6.57 -14.81 -0.51
CA THR A 102 5.15 -14.90 -0.89
C THR A 102 4.81 -16.18 -1.65
N GLY A 103 5.79 -16.79 -2.30
CA GLY A 103 5.55 -17.89 -3.26
C GLY A 103 4.98 -17.44 -4.60
N LEU A 104 4.73 -16.14 -4.79
CA LEU A 104 4.23 -15.58 -6.04
C LEU A 104 5.34 -15.52 -7.11
N PRO A 105 5.03 -15.73 -8.41
CA PRO A 105 6.05 -15.88 -9.44
C PRO A 105 6.74 -14.56 -9.84
N ALA A 106 6.17 -13.41 -9.51
CA ALA A 106 6.71 -12.12 -9.90
C ALA A 106 6.35 -11.02 -8.89
N VAL A 107 7.19 -10.00 -8.82
CA VAL A 107 7.03 -8.84 -7.95
C VAL A 107 7.36 -7.57 -8.74
N THR A 108 6.65 -6.50 -8.48
CA THR A 108 7.00 -5.15 -8.94
C THR A 108 7.28 -4.24 -7.75
N THR A 109 8.29 -3.40 -7.86
CA THR A 109 8.65 -2.37 -6.87
C THR A 109 8.25 -0.96 -7.33
N GLN A 110 7.45 -0.85 -8.39
CA GLN A 110 7.02 0.46 -8.95
C GLN A 110 6.03 1.23 -8.06
N PRO A 111 5.06 0.58 -7.37
CA PRO A 111 4.17 1.30 -6.47
C PRO A 111 4.96 1.95 -5.31
N VAL A 112 4.69 3.23 -5.04
CA VAL A 112 5.35 3.98 -3.94
C VAL A 112 4.55 3.96 -2.64
N ALA A 113 3.33 3.42 -2.67
CA ALA A 113 2.45 3.28 -1.50
C ALA A 113 1.49 2.10 -1.68
N GLY A 114 0.88 1.62 -0.58
CA GLY A 114 -0.08 0.52 -0.60
C GLY A 114 -1.24 0.78 -1.56
N ALA A 115 -1.83 1.97 -1.54
CA ALA A 115 -2.91 2.34 -2.46
C ALA A 115 -2.52 2.26 -3.95
N GLN A 116 -1.26 2.52 -4.30
CA GLN A 116 -0.78 2.32 -5.67
C GLN A 116 -0.62 0.84 -6.01
N GLY A 117 -0.22 0.01 -5.04
CA GLY A 117 -0.21 -1.45 -5.20
C GLY A 117 -1.61 -1.99 -5.48
N GLU A 118 -2.62 -1.50 -4.76
CA GLU A 118 -4.03 -1.82 -5.00
C GLU A 118 -4.46 -1.41 -6.42
N LEU A 119 -4.13 -0.17 -6.83
CA LEU A 119 -4.46 0.32 -8.17
C LEU A 119 -3.81 -0.54 -9.26
N VAL A 120 -2.54 -0.89 -9.10
CA VAL A 120 -1.83 -1.79 -10.05
C VAL A 120 -2.53 -3.15 -10.11
N GLY A 121 -2.88 -3.74 -8.97
CA GLY A 121 -3.59 -5.02 -8.91
C GLY A 121 -4.93 -4.99 -9.66
N LEU A 122 -5.75 -3.97 -9.41
CA LEU A 122 -7.03 -3.81 -10.11
C LEU A 122 -6.87 -3.52 -11.60
N LYS A 123 -5.85 -2.74 -11.99
CA LYS A 123 -5.53 -2.54 -13.41
C LYS A 123 -5.04 -3.82 -14.09
N LEU A 124 -4.31 -4.67 -13.38
CA LEU A 124 -3.94 -6.01 -13.86
C LEU A 124 -5.17 -6.89 -14.05
N PHE A 125 -6.15 -6.86 -13.14
CA PHE A 125 -7.41 -7.58 -13.32
C PHE A 125 -8.12 -7.14 -14.61
N GLN A 126 -8.27 -5.84 -14.80
CA GLN A 126 -8.91 -5.29 -16.01
C GLN A 126 -8.13 -5.64 -17.28
N ALA A 127 -6.79 -5.60 -17.23
CA ALA A 127 -5.95 -5.96 -18.36
C ALA A 127 -6.06 -7.46 -18.70
N TYR A 128 -6.06 -8.31 -17.67
CA TYR A 128 -6.22 -9.77 -17.81
C TYR A 128 -7.52 -10.13 -18.51
N HIS A 129 -8.65 -9.54 -18.07
CA HIS A 129 -9.94 -9.82 -18.70
C HIS A 129 -10.06 -9.26 -20.11
N ARG A 130 -9.52 -8.05 -20.34
CA ARG A 130 -9.50 -7.42 -21.66
C ARG A 130 -8.69 -8.22 -22.68
N ASP A 131 -7.53 -8.75 -22.28
CA ASP A 131 -6.67 -9.59 -23.11
C ASP A 131 -7.40 -10.87 -23.56
N ARG A 132 -8.35 -11.34 -22.75
CA ARG A 132 -9.19 -12.52 -23.03
C ARG A 132 -10.53 -12.20 -23.71
N LEU A 133 -10.73 -10.94 -24.09
CA LEU A 133 -11.97 -10.44 -24.68
C LEU A 133 -13.20 -10.61 -23.76
N ASP A 134 -12.99 -10.74 -22.44
CA ASP A 134 -14.04 -10.84 -21.42
C ASP A 134 -14.30 -9.47 -20.82
N ASN A 135 -14.86 -8.56 -21.62
CA ASN A 135 -15.01 -7.15 -21.30
C ASN A 135 -16.21 -6.85 -20.36
N ASP A 136 -17.05 -7.83 -20.08
CA ASP A 136 -18.24 -7.69 -19.24
C ASP A 136 -17.92 -7.79 -17.75
N ARG A 137 -16.65 -8.01 -17.37
CA ARG A 137 -16.20 -8.13 -15.97
C ARG A 137 -15.90 -6.76 -15.37
N ASP A 138 -16.94 -6.15 -14.87
CA ASP A 138 -16.94 -4.79 -14.34
C ASP A 138 -17.33 -4.70 -12.86
N VAL A 139 -17.40 -5.84 -12.16
CA VAL A 139 -17.72 -5.91 -10.73
C VAL A 139 -16.51 -6.37 -9.91
N VAL A 140 -16.24 -5.70 -8.80
CA VAL A 140 -15.26 -6.11 -7.79
C VAL A 140 -15.94 -6.28 -6.43
N PHE A 141 -15.63 -7.38 -5.74
CA PHE A 141 -16.11 -7.62 -4.38
C PHE A 141 -15.11 -7.07 -3.35
N ILE A 142 -15.61 -6.36 -2.34
CA ILE A 142 -14.79 -5.77 -1.26
C ILE A 142 -15.51 -5.99 0.06
N PRO A 143 -14.91 -6.66 1.06
CA PRO A 143 -15.49 -6.78 2.39
C PRO A 143 -15.74 -5.41 3.04
N LYS A 144 -16.82 -5.26 3.80
CA LYS A 144 -17.10 -4.04 4.57
C LYS A 144 -16.04 -3.76 5.63
N SER A 145 -15.34 -4.79 6.09
CA SER A 145 -14.21 -4.69 7.03
C SER A 145 -12.89 -4.31 6.36
N ALA A 146 -12.85 -4.17 5.03
CA ALA A 146 -11.65 -3.78 4.31
C ALA A 146 -11.23 -2.35 4.64
N HIS A 147 -9.95 -2.04 4.41
CA HIS A 147 -9.45 -0.68 4.51
C HIS A 147 -10.17 0.25 3.52
N GLY A 148 -10.43 1.49 3.92
CA GLY A 148 -11.12 2.46 3.08
C GLY A 148 -10.45 2.73 1.73
N THR A 149 -9.13 2.53 1.62
CA THR A 149 -8.41 2.64 0.36
C THR A 149 -8.82 1.59 -0.67
N ASN A 150 -9.25 0.39 -0.26
CA ASN A 150 -9.69 -0.64 -1.20
C ASN A 150 -10.88 -0.13 -2.04
N PHE A 151 -11.87 0.48 -1.38
CA PHE A 151 -12.99 1.11 -2.07
C PHE A 151 -12.56 2.30 -2.94
N ALA A 152 -11.78 3.22 -2.34
CA ALA A 152 -11.32 4.42 -3.05
C ALA A 152 -10.50 4.07 -4.30
N THR A 153 -9.62 3.08 -4.19
CA THR A 153 -8.78 2.62 -5.30
C THR A 153 -9.60 1.90 -6.37
N ALA A 154 -10.65 1.16 -6.00
CA ALA A 154 -11.57 0.57 -6.96
C ALA A 154 -12.29 1.63 -7.79
N VAL A 155 -12.75 2.71 -7.16
CA VAL A 155 -13.32 3.86 -7.87
C VAL A 155 -12.28 4.52 -8.78
N MET A 156 -11.06 4.74 -8.32
CA MET A 156 -9.96 5.28 -9.12
C MET A 156 -9.59 4.37 -10.31
N ALA A 157 -9.71 3.05 -10.13
CA ALA A 157 -9.50 2.10 -11.21
C ALA A 157 -10.59 2.14 -12.29
N GLY A 158 -11.74 2.76 -11.99
CA GLY A 158 -12.86 2.95 -12.90
C GLY A 158 -14.04 1.99 -12.67
N PHE A 159 -14.10 1.30 -11.53
CA PHE A 159 -15.30 0.57 -11.13
C PHE A 159 -16.39 1.57 -10.70
N ASP A 160 -17.62 1.34 -11.14
CA ASP A 160 -18.75 2.18 -10.74
C ASP A 160 -19.02 2.01 -9.24
N PRO A 161 -19.06 3.09 -8.44
CA PRO A 161 -19.24 2.99 -7.00
C PRO A 161 -20.59 2.41 -6.57
N SER A 162 -21.59 2.45 -7.42
CA SER A 162 -22.95 1.98 -7.12
C SER A 162 -23.26 0.61 -7.72
N ALA A 163 -22.70 0.28 -8.88
CA ALA A 163 -23.03 -0.93 -9.64
C ALA A 163 -21.84 -1.86 -9.88
N GLY A 164 -20.60 -1.35 -9.74
CA GLY A 164 -19.36 -2.09 -9.98
C GLY A 164 -18.65 -2.50 -8.71
N ILE A 165 -18.99 -1.93 -7.53
CA ILE A 165 -18.40 -2.29 -6.25
C ILE A 165 -19.47 -2.95 -5.39
N VAL A 166 -19.28 -4.23 -5.08
CA VAL A 166 -20.20 -5.01 -4.25
C VAL A 166 -19.53 -5.30 -2.91
N HIS A 167 -20.11 -4.75 -1.84
CA HIS A 167 -19.60 -4.99 -0.49
C HIS A 167 -20.03 -6.36 0.00
N LEU A 168 -19.10 -7.09 0.64
CA LEU A 168 -19.38 -8.34 1.34
C LEU A 168 -19.65 -8.06 2.82
N GLU A 169 -20.67 -8.70 3.39
CA GLU A 169 -20.95 -8.63 4.82
C GLU A 169 -19.91 -9.42 5.62
N ALA A 170 -19.80 -9.08 6.89
CA ALA A 170 -18.94 -9.78 7.82
C ALA A 170 -19.76 -10.52 8.88
N LEU A 171 -19.29 -11.68 9.30
CA LEU A 171 -19.76 -12.39 10.47
C LEU A 171 -19.44 -11.60 11.77
N PRO A 172 -20.11 -11.91 12.90
CA PRO A 172 -19.81 -11.26 14.19
C PRO A 172 -18.34 -11.41 14.64
N ASP A 173 -17.62 -12.40 14.16
CA ASP A 173 -16.20 -12.61 14.44
C ASP A 173 -15.26 -11.80 13.51
N GLY A 174 -15.83 -11.09 12.53
CA GLY A 174 -15.11 -10.22 11.60
C GLY A 174 -14.63 -10.87 10.31
N ARG A 175 -14.86 -12.17 10.11
CA ARG A 175 -14.60 -12.87 8.85
C ARG A 175 -15.67 -12.55 7.81
N VAL A 176 -15.40 -12.83 6.55
CA VAL A 176 -16.39 -12.70 5.47
C VAL A 176 -17.56 -13.66 5.72
N ASP A 177 -18.78 -13.16 5.59
CA ASP A 177 -19.99 -14.00 5.67
C ASP A 177 -20.08 -14.90 4.42
N PRO A 178 -19.96 -16.23 4.56
CA PRO A 178 -19.97 -17.14 3.42
C PRO A 178 -21.32 -17.22 2.72
N GLU A 179 -22.43 -17.03 3.43
CA GLU A 179 -23.76 -17.03 2.82
C GLU A 179 -23.99 -15.77 1.98
N ASP A 180 -23.61 -14.61 2.50
CA ASP A 180 -23.65 -13.36 1.76
C ASP A 180 -22.75 -13.40 0.53
N PHE A 181 -21.53 -13.97 0.67
CA PHE A 181 -20.60 -14.15 -0.43
C PHE A 181 -21.21 -15.03 -1.54
N ASP A 182 -21.79 -16.19 -1.18
CA ASP A 182 -22.35 -17.12 -2.16
C ASP A 182 -23.57 -16.51 -2.89
N ASN A 183 -24.41 -15.77 -2.18
CA ASN A 183 -25.56 -15.07 -2.77
C ASN A 183 -25.12 -13.99 -3.78
N LYS A 184 -24.08 -13.22 -3.42
CA LYS A 184 -23.51 -12.19 -4.30
C LYS A 184 -22.78 -12.79 -5.50
N LEU A 185 -22.07 -13.90 -5.28
CA LEU A 185 -21.43 -14.62 -6.36
C LEU A 185 -22.46 -15.20 -7.35
N ALA A 186 -23.55 -15.75 -6.86
CA ALA A 186 -24.63 -16.24 -7.73
C ALA A 186 -25.25 -15.10 -8.57
N THR A 187 -25.35 -13.90 -8.00
CA THR A 187 -25.91 -12.74 -8.68
C THR A 187 -24.96 -12.08 -9.67
N HIS A 188 -23.70 -11.92 -9.30
CA HIS A 188 -22.74 -11.10 -10.04
C HIS A 188 -21.61 -11.90 -10.71
N GLY A 189 -21.51 -13.21 -10.50
CA GLY A 189 -20.35 -14.01 -10.88
C GLY A 189 -19.94 -13.90 -12.34
N ARG A 190 -20.89 -13.73 -13.27
CA ARG A 190 -20.57 -13.49 -14.70
C ARG A 190 -19.84 -12.16 -14.95
N ARG A 191 -20.12 -11.16 -14.12
CA ARG A 191 -19.53 -9.82 -14.19
C ARG A 191 -18.37 -9.65 -13.22
N LEU A 192 -18.05 -10.67 -12.41
CA LEU A 192 -17.03 -10.57 -11.38
C LEU A 192 -15.64 -10.44 -12.02
N CYS A 193 -15.04 -9.27 -11.91
CA CYS A 193 -13.65 -9.00 -12.26
C CYS A 193 -12.71 -9.66 -11.23
N GLY A 194 -13.04 -9.52 -9.96
CA GLY A 194 -12.29 -10.13 -8.88
C GLY A 194 -12.75 -9.71 -7.50
N VAL A 195 -12.03 -10.16 -6.48
CA VAL A 195 -12.23 -9.82 -5.08
C VAL A 195 -10.98 -9.19 -4.50
N MET A 196 -11.14 -8.20 -3.61
CA MET A 196 -10.06 -7.65 -2.79
C MET A 196 -10.29 -8.03 -1.34
N ILE A 197 -9.37 -8.75 -0.72
CA ILE A 197 -9.47 -9.17 0.68
C ILE A 197 -8.16 -8.86 1.40
N THR A 198 -8.25 -8.11 2.49
CA THR A 198 -7.13 -7.87 3.40
C THR A 198 -6.97 -9.08 4.34
N ASN A 199 -5.78 -9.67 4.40
CA ASN A 199 -5.55 -10.82 5.28
C ASN A 199 -4.15 -10.78 5.95
N PRO A 200 -4.06 -10.73 7.30
CA PRO A 200 -5.14 -10.48 8.27
C PRO A 200 -5.86 -9.17 8.01
N ASN A 201 -7.15 -9.10 8.34
CA ASN A 201 -7.96 -7.90 8.05
C ASN A 201 -7.61 -6.71 8.96
N THR A 202 -8.20 -5.56 8.70
CA THR A 202 -7.95 -4.31 9.45
C THR A 202 -8.26 -4.43 10.96
N SER A 203 -9.15 -5.34 11.35
CA SER A 203 -9.46 -5.62 12.75
C SER A 203 -8.52 -6.67 13.40
N GLY A 204 -7.52 -7.15 12.67
CA GLY A 204 -6.54 -8.15 13.15
C GLY A 204 -7.04 -9.59 13.04
N VAL A 205 -8.18 -9.83 12.41
CA VAL A 205 -8.74 -11.18 12.24
C VAL A 205 -8.13 -11.84 11.01
N PHE A 206 -7.65 -13.07 11.17
CA PHE A 206 -7.18 -13.89 10.06
C PHE A 206 -8.37 -14.57 9.36
N GLU A 207 -8.51 -14.34 8.06
CA GLU A 207 -9.53 -14.97 7.23
C GLU A 207 -9.12 -16.41 6.91
N THR A 208 -9.66 -17.35 7.69
CA THR A 208 -9.34 -18.79 7.56
C THR A 208 -9.93 -19.41 6.29
N ASP A 209 -10.99 -18.83 5.78
CA ASP A 209 -11.71 -19.33 4.60
C ASP A 209 -11.20 -18.67 3.29
N PHE A 210 -10.09 -17.90 3.37
CA PHE A 210 -9.51 -17.19 2.23
C PHE A 210 -9.34 -18.09 1.00
N LYS A 211 -8.78 -19.29 1.19
CA LYS A 211 -8.59 -20.23 0.07
C LYS A 211 -9.92 -20.67 -0.53
N ALA A 212 -10.92 -20.98 0.29
CA ALA A 212 -12.23 -21.40 -0.19
C ALA A 212 -12.92 -20.28 -0.99
N ILE A 213 -12.79 -19.03 -0.54
CA ILE A 213 -13.26 -17.84 -1.25
C ILE A 213 -12.51 -17.69 -2.58
N ALA A 214 -11.18 -17.80 -2.56
CA ALA A 214 -10.36 -17.70 -3.77
C ALA A 214 -10.74 -18.77 -4.82
N ASP A 215 -10.91 -20.01 -4.40
CA ASP A 215 -11.32 -21.11 -5.28
C ASP A 215 -12.68 -20.84 -5.95
N LYS A 216 -13.66 -20.30 -5.19
CA LYS A 216 -14.98 -19.92 -5.73
C LYS A 216 -14.89 -18.76 -6.73
N VAL A 217 -14.06 -17.75 -6.42
CA VAL A 217 -13.82 -16.59 -7.31
C VAL A 217 -13.18 -17.07 -8.62
N HIS A 218 -12.16 -17.91 -8.55
CA HIS A 218 -11.49 -18.46 -9.71
C HIS A 218 -12.43 -19.33 -10.54
N ALA A 219 -13.26 -20.16 -9.89
CA ALA A 219 -14.27 -20.97 -10.59
C ALA A 219 -15.29 -20.11 -11.35
N ALA A 220 -15.61 -18.93 -10.84
CA ALA A 220 -16.44 -17.94 -11.52
C ALA A 220 -15.68 -17.12 -12.60
N GLY A 221 -14.36 -17.35 -12.76
CA GLY A 221 -13.50 -16.68 -13.71
C GLY A 221 -12.98 -15.33 -13.24
N GLY A 222 -13.21 -14.94 -11.98
CA GLY A 222 -12.65 -13.74 -11.35
C GLY A 222 -11.23 -13.94 -10.84
N LEU A 223 -10.59 -12.86 -10.41
CA LEU A 223 -9.25 -12.86 -9.86
C LEU A 223 -9.26 -12.47 -8.37
N VAL A 224 -8.19 -12.77 -7.66
CA VAL A 224 -8.07 -12.49 -6.23
C VAL A 224 -6.91 -11.52 -5.99
N TYR A 225 -7.21 -10.40 -5.33
CA TYR A 225 -6.22 -9.50 -4.78
C TYR A 225 -6.19 -9.67 -3.25
N MET A 226 -5.09 -10.19 -2.74
CA MET A 226 -4.85 -10.21 -1.31
C MET A 226 -4.15 -8.90 -0.92
N ASP A 227 -4.83 -8.07 -0.14
CA ASP A 227 -4.21 -6.93 0.51
C ASP A 227 -3.35 -7.44 1.68
N GLY A 228 -2.06 -7.40 1.46
CA GLY A 228 -1.04 -7.89 2.39
C GLY A 228 -0.46 -6.80 3.29
N ALA A 229 -1.14 -5.69 3.53
CA ALA A 229 -0.64 -4.63 4.40
C ALA A 229 -0.27 -5.15 5.81
N ASN A 230 -0.97 -6.17 6.29
CA ASN A 230 -0.72 -6.84 7.57
C ASN A 230 0.04 -8.16 7.42
N MET A 231 0.56 -8.48 6.24
CA MET A 231 1.23 -9.76 5.97
C MET A 231 2.49 -9.99 6.82
N ASN A 232 3.13 -8.95 7.33
CA ASN A 232 4.26 -9.09 8.24
C ASN A 232 3.96 -9.94 9.49
N ALA A 233 2.69 -10.01 9.92
CA ALA A 233 2.25 -10.86 11.02
C ALA A 233 2.29 -12.36 10.68
N ILE A 234 2.22 -12.72 9.41
CA ILE A 234 2.14 -14.10 8.90
C ILE A 234 3.27 -14.45 7.92
N ALA A 235 4.22 -13.54 7.69
CA ALA A 235 5.33 -13.76 6.78
C ALA A 235 6.14 -15.02 7.16
N GLY A 236 6.36 -15.90 6.18
CA GLY A 236 7.05 -17.17 6.38
C GLY A 236 6.23 -18.27 7.07
N GLN A 237 4.97 -17.98 7.44
CA GLN A 237 4.05 -18.95 8.04
C GLN A 237 2.97 -19.42 7.05
N VAL A 238 2.66 -18.62 6.06
CA VAL A 238 1.61 -18.87 5.07
C VAL A 238 2.20 -18.75 3.66
N ASN A 239 1.89 -19.69 2.80
CA ASN A 239 2.10 -19.58 1.35
C ASN A 239 0.82 -19.01 0.71
N LEU A 240 0.99 -18.06 -0.20
CA LEU A 240 -0.10 -17.38 -0.90
C LEU A 240 -0.53 -18.10 -2.16
#